data_ec17bdf5340bd4b708cdf8dbf7919973
#
_entry.id   ec17bdf5340bd4b708cdf8dbf7919973
#
_cell.length_a   1.000
_cell.length_b   1.000
_cell.length_c   1.000
_cell.angle_alpha   90.00
_cell.angle_beta   90.00
_cell.angle_gamma   90.00
#
_symmetry.space_group_name_H-M   'P 1'
#
loop_
_entity.id
_entity.type
_entity.pdbx_description
1 polymer ?
#
loop_
_entity_poly.entity_id
_entity_poly.type
_entity_poly.pdbx_seq_one_letter_code
_entity_poly.pdbx_strand_id
1 'polypeptide(L)'
;MKTENIDNFEQCIKCTICTVYCPVVPVNPAYPGPKQAGPDGERLRIKNNYFFDEALKYCLNCKRCDVACPSGVRISDMIQEARINFSRKKPKLRDMMLASTDFMGTMATPFAPVVNAVLPL
;
A
#
# COMPACT_ATOMS: atom_id res chain seq x y z
N MET A 1 4.02 15.32 -7.68
CA MET A 1 3.14 15.96 -6.67
C MET A 1 3.69 15.61 -5.31
N LYS A 2 4.38 16.52 -4.63
CA LYS A 2 4.69 16.37 -3.21
C LYS A 2 3.40 16.65 -2.46
N THR A 3 2.80 15.64 -1.88
CA THR A 3 1.64 15.81 -1.01
C THR A 3 2.13 16.37 0.33
N GLU A 4 1.58 17.50 0.71
CA GLU A 4 1.99 18.36 1.85
C GLU A 4 1.84 17.73 3.24
N ASN A 5 1.74 16.40 3.39
CA ASN A 5 1.32 15.81 4.68
C ASN A 5 2.14 14.61 5.16
N ILE A 6 3.33 14.35 4.58
CA ILE A 6 4.12 13.17 4.95
C ILE A 6 5.24 13.49 5.95
N ASP A 7 5.45 14.76 6.22
CA ASP A 7 6.53 15.24 7.12
C ASP A 7 6.31 14.87 8.60
N ASN A 8 5.22 14.16 8.96
CA ASN A 8 4.99 13.80 10.34
C ASN A 8 5.71 12.50 10.79
N PHE A 9 6.53 11.88 9.94
CA PHE A 9 7.31 10.69 10.31
C PHE A 9 8.31 10.97 11.46
N GLU A 10 8.76 12.23 11.58
CA GLU A 10 9.63 12.67 12.68
C GLU A 10 8.94 12.63 14.05
N GLN A 11 7.60 12.68 14.08
CA GLN A 11 6.81 12.54 15.31
C GLN A 11 6.83 11.10 15.86
N CYS A 12 7.37 10.16 15.10
CA CYS A 12 7.48 8.76 15.52
C CYS A 12 8.43 8.60 16.71
N ILE A 13 7.87 8.29 17.87
CA ILE A 13 8.62 8.03 19.13
C ILE A 13 9.23 6.63 19.20
N LYS A 14 9.15 5.84 18.14
CA LYS A 14 9.72 4.49 17.99
C LYS A 14 9.22 3.45 19.02
N CYS A 15 8.03 3.64 19.56
CA CYS A 15 7.41 2.78 20.59
C CYS A 15 7.04 1.35 20.12
N THR A 16 7.05 1.08 18.81
CA THR A 16 6.72 -0.22 18.18
C THR A 16 5.28 -0.72 18.33
N ILE A 17 4.36 0.02 18.94
CA ILE A 17 2.94 -0.33 19.10
C ILE A 17 2.33 -0.72 17.76
N CYS A 18 2.57 0.05 16.71
CA CYS A 18 2.06 -0.23 15.36
C CYS A 18 2.48 -1.62 14.83
N THR A 19 3.63 -2.14 15.26
CA THR A 19 4.11 -3.48 14.88
C THR A 19 3.30 -4.57 15.58
N VAL A 20 2.93 -4.37 16.83
CA VAL A 20 2.10 -5.31 17.60
C VAL A 20 0.69 -5.42 17.01
N TYR A 21 0.11 -4.29 16.59
CA TYR A 21 -1.22 -4.25 15.99
C TYR A 21 -1.27 -4.68 14.52
N CYS A 22 -0.12 -4.91 13.89
CA CYS A 22 -0.07 -5.29 12.49
C CYS A 22 -0.43 -6.77 12.28
N PRO A 23 -1.47 -7.11 11.49
CA PRO A 23 -1.86 -8.49 11.25
C PRO A 23 -0.87 -9.28 10.37
N VAL A 24 0.01 -8.58 9.66
CA VAL A 24 0.97 -9.22 8.75
C VAL A 24 2.23 -9.71 9.49
N VAL A 25 2.67 -8.97 10.50
CA VAL A 25 3.92 -9.28 11.22
C VAL A 25 3.97 -10.69 11.79
N PRO A 26 2.91 -11.20 12.47
CA PRO A 26 2.97 -12.55 13.07
C PRO A 26 2.92 -13.68 12.02
N VAL A 27 2.45 -13.42 10.80
CA VAL A 27 2.27 -14.44 9.76
C VAL A 27 3.30 -14.39 8.64
N ASN A 28 4.02 -13.27 8.51
CA ASN A 28 5.02 -13.11 7.46
C ASN A 28 6.35 -12.56 8.01
N PRO A 29 7.35 -13.43 8.22
CA PRO A 29 8.65 -13.01 8.77
C PRO A 29 9.45 -12.11 7.82
N ALA A 30 9.10 -12.07 6.53
CA ALA A 30 9.73 -11.17 5.56
C ALA A 30 9.24 -9.71 5.69
N TYR A 31 8.20 -9.46 6.50
CA TYR A 31 7.70 -8.11 6.75
C TYR A 31 8.21 -7.58 8.08
N PRO A 32 9.11 -6.59 8.09
CA PRO A 32 9.73 -6.08 9.32
C PRO A 32 8.79 -5.23 10.19
N GLY A 33 7.58 -4.97 9.68
CA GLY A 33 6.55 -4.22 10.38
C GLY A 33 6.39 -2.77 9.94
N PRO A 34 5.26 -2.14 10.32
CA PRO A 34 4.89 -0.80 9.89
C PRO A 34 5.90 0.28 10.28
N LYS A 35 6.50 0.19 11.46
CA LYS A 35 7.52 1.15 11.92
C LYS A 35 8.71 1.22 10.99
N GLN A 36 9.26 0.06 10.59
CA GLN A 36 10.44 0.01 9.72
C GLN A 36 10.07 0.34 8.26
N ALA A 37 8.91 -0.14 7.79
CA ALA A 37 8.46 0.12 6.43
C ALA A 37 8.04 1.59 6.21
N GLY A 38 7.42 2.23 7.21
CA GLY A 38 6.98 3.62 7.18
C GLY A 38 8.07 4.59 7.66
N PRO A 39 8.02 5.06 8.94
CA PRO A 39 8.87 6.16 9.41
C PRO A 39 10.37 5.91 9.29
N ASP A 40 10.87 4.73 9.64
CA ASP A 40 12.29 4.45 9.53
C ASP A 40 12.72 4.32 8.05
N GLY A 41 11.87 3.70 7.22
CA GLY A 41 12.09 3.64 5.77
C GLY A 41 12.08 5.01 5.11
N GLU A 42 11.24 5.94 5.58
CA GLU A 42 11.20 7.32 5.06
C GLU A 42 12.50 8.06 5.32
N ARG A 43 13.06 7.94 6.52
CA ARG A 43 14.39 8.49 6.84
C ARG A 43 15.48 7.99 5.88
N LEU A 44 15.42 6.73 5.48
CA LEU A 44 16.36 6.17 4.51
C LEU A 44 16.09 6.67 3.10
N ARG A 45 14.81 6.81 2.69
CA ARG A 45 14.42 7.32 1.37
C ARG A 45 14.81 8.78 1.15
N ILE A 46 14.74 9.61 2.18
CA ILE A 46 15.21 11.00 2.12
C ILE A 46 16.72 11.06 1.87
N LYS A 47 17.49 10.16 2.49
CA LYS A 47 18.94 10.11 2.30
C LYS A 47 19.35 9.48 0.97
N ASN A 48 18.57 8.54 0.49
CA ASN A 48 18.84 7.80 -0.74
C ASN A 48 17.55 7.63 -1.55
N ASN A 49 17.35 8.48 -2.55
CA ASN A 49 16.19 8.46 -3.43
C ASN A 49 16.02 7.16 -4.24
N TYR A 50 17.03 6.30 -4.26
CA TYR A 50 16.97 4.98 -4.91
C TYR A 50 16.67 3.85 -3.93
N PHE A 51 16.53 4.15 -2.65
CA PHE A 51 16.21 3.14 -1.65
C PHE A 51 14.77 2.65 -1.85
N PHE A 52 14.63 1.37 -2.14
CA PHE A 52 13.36 0.67 -2.24
C PHE A 52 13.40 -0.59 -1.38
N ASP A 53 12.46 -0.73 -0.48
CA ASP A 53 12.29 -1.92 0.34
C ASP A 53 11.23 -2.83 -0.27
N GLU A 54 11.62 -4.01 -0.72
CA GLU A 54 10.70 -5.04 -1.23
C GLU A 54 9.63 -5.44 -0.19
N ALA A 55 9.90 -5.25 1.08
CA ALA A 55 8.97 -5.55 2.17
C ALA A 55 7.70 -4.68 2.12
N LEU A 56 7.74 -3.51 1.48
CA LEU A 56 6.59 -2.63 1.33
C LEU A 56 5.39 -3.33 0.66
N LYS A 57 5.63 -4.32 -0.20
CA LYS A 57 4.58 -5.10 -0.90
C LYS A 57 3.67 -5.89 0.02
N TYR A 58 4.15 -6.22 1.22
CA TYR A 58 3.38 -7.01 2.18
C TYR A 58 2.39 -6.19 3.01
N CYS A 59 2.48 -4.87 2.97
CA CYS A 59 1.52 -4.01 3.65
C CYS A 59 0.12 -4.12 3.01
N LEU A 60 -0.88 -4.45 3.82
CA LEU A 60 -2.29 -4.59 3.39
C LEU A 60 -3.05 -3.25 3.37
N ASN A 61 -2.43 -2.16 3.77
CA ASN A 61 -3.08 -0.84 3.91
C ASN A 61 -4.35 -0.85 4.80
N CYS A 62 -4.37 -1.69 5.82
CA CYS A 62 -5.52 -1.86 6.72
C CYS A 62 -5.67 -0.73 7.76
N LYS A 63 -4.75 0.20 7.82
CA LYS A 63 -4.71 1.41 8.69
C LYS A 63 -4.70 1.16 10.21
N ARG A 64 -4.61 -0.10 10.67
CA ARG A 64 -4.52 -0.40 12.11
C ARG A 64 -3.32 0.27 12.79
N CYS A 65 -2.20 0.39 12.10
CA CYS A 65 -1.00 1.05 12.60
C CYS A 65 -1.21 2.56 12.83
N ASP A 66 -2.02 3.21 11.98
CA ASP A 66 -2.32 4.65 12.09
C ASP A 66 -3.23 4.89 13.30
N VAL A 67 -4.27 4.07 13.46
CA VAL A 67 -5.21 4.15 14.60
C VAL A 67 -4.51 3.86 15.93
N ALA A 68 -3.57 2.90 15.94
CA ALA A 68 -2.83 2.52 17.15
C ALA A 68 -1.69 3.48 17.50
N CYS A 69 -1.34 4.43 16.62
CA CYS A 69 -0.21 5.32 16.83
C CYS A 69 -0.51 6.42 17.84
N PRO A 70 0.18 6.46 19.02
CA PRO A 70 -0.07 7.49 20.03
C PRO A 70 0.38 8.89 19.58
N SER A 71 1.26 8.97 18.58
CA SER A 71 1.75 10.23 18.01
C SER A 71 1.02 10.64 16.73
N GLY A 72 -0.04 9.94 16.35
CA GLY A 72 -0.85 10.26 15.18
C GLY A 72 -0.11 10.16 13.83
N VAL A 73 0.98 9.38 13.75
CA VAL A 73 1.75 9.21 12.52
C VAL A 73 0.96 8.39 11.51
N ARG A 74 0.81 8.89 10.29
CA ARG A 74 0.09 8.24 9.19
C ARG A 74 0.99 7.23 8.46
N ILE A 75 1.29 6.13 9.14
CA ILE A 75 2.28 5.12 8.72
C ILE A 75 1.84 4.42 7.43
N SER A 76 0.55 4.09 7.31
CA SER A 76 0.03 3.40 6.13
C SER A 76 0.13 4.25 4.87
N ASP A 77 -0.12 5.54 4.98
CA ASP A 77 -0.05 6.47 3.86
C ASP A 77 1.40 6.65 3.38
N MET A 78 2.36 6.75 4.30
CA MET A 78 3.80 6.75 3.96
C MET A 78 4.21 5.48 3.20
N ILE A 79 3.75 4.32 3.65
CA ILE A 79 4.06 3.05 2.97
C ILE A 79 3.45 3.03 1.56
N GLN A 80 2.21 3.50 1.39
CA GLN A 80 1.57 3.54 0.07
C GLN A 80 2.28 4.51 -0.87
N GLU A 81 2.64 5.70 -0.39
CA GLU A 81 3.38 6.66 -1.18
C GLU A 81 4.75 6.12 -1.59
N ALA A 82 5.47 5.49 -0.66
CA ALA A 82 6.73 4.82 -0.97
C ALA A 82 6.55 3.72 -2.05
N ARG A 83 5.45 2.96 -2.00
CA ARG A 83 5.13 1.96 -3.04
C ARG A 83 4.91 2.61 -4.40
N ILE A 84 4.23 3.74 -4.46
CA ILE A 84 3.94 4.45 -5.70
C ILE A 84 5.22 5.06 -6.28
N ASN A 85 5.96 5.80 -5.45
CA ASN A 85 7.10 6.60 -5.90
C ASN A 85 8.34 5.75 -6.22
N PHE A 86 8.55 4.67 -5.48
CA PHE A 86 9.77 3.85 -5.58
C PHE A 86 9.54 2.47 -6.20
N SER A 87 8.31 2.14 -6.62
CA SER A 87 8.06 0.90 -7.33
C SER A 87 8.72 0.93 -8.71
N ARG A 88 9.74 0.11 -8.89
CA ARG A 88 10.46 -0.02 -10.18
C ARG A 88 9.82 -1.04 -11.14
N LYS A 89 8.79 -1.74 -10.67
CA LYS A 89 8.13 -2.77 -11.48
C LYS A 89 7.11 -2.12 -12.41
N LYS A 90 7.26 -2.38 -13.71
CA LYS A 90 6.22 -2.05 -14.68
C LYS A 90 4.93 -2.79 -14.30
N PRO A 91 3.76 -2.16 -14.43
CA PRO A 91 2.48 -2.81 -14.15
C PRO A 91 2.36 -4.07 -15.03
N LYS A 92 1.92 -5.16 -14.42
CA LYS A 92 1.62 -6.39 -15.17
C LYS A 92 0.38 -6.15 -16.02
N LEU A 93 0.27 -6.86 -17.15
CA LEU A 93 -0.91 -6.78 -18.01
C LEU A 93 -2.22 -6.97 -17.22
N ARG A 94 -2.23 -7.91 -16.27
CA ARG A 94 -3.36 -8.13 -15.36
C ARG A 94 -3.72 -6.87 -14.57
N ASP A 95 -2.72 -6.19 -14.00
CA ASP A 95 -2.94 -5.01 -13.16
C ASP A 95 -3.43 -3.82 -13.99
N MET A 96 -2.96 -3.71 -15.22
CA MET A 96 -3.43 -2.72 -16.19
C MET A 96 -4.88 -2.99 -16.62
N MET A 97 -5.24 -4.25 -16.86
CA MET A 97 -6.62 -4.63 -17.18
C MET A 97 -7.56 -4.33 -16.01
N LEU A 98 -7.18 -4.70 -14.78
CA LEU A 98 -7.98 -4.44 -13.58
C LEU A 98 -8.11 -2.94 -13.27
N ALA A 99 -7.12 -2.13 -13.62
CA ALA A 99 -7.19 -0.68 -13.47
C ALA A 99 -8.11 -0.02 -14.52
N SER A 100 -8.38 -0.70 -15.64
CA SER A 100 -9.20 -0.20 -16.76
C SER A 100 -10.63 -0.74 -16.69
N THR A 101 -11.26 -0.69 -15.52
CA THR A 101 -12.62 -1.24 -15.28
C THR A 101 -13.69 -0.65 -16.19
N ASP A 102 -13.62 0.66 -16.47
CA ASP A 102 -14.57 1.33 -17.37
C ASP A 102 -14.48 0.79 -18.80
N PHE A 103 -13.27 0.57 -19.31
CA PHE A 103 -13.05 -0.04 -20.61
C PHE A 103 -13.57 -1.47 -20.64
N MET A 104 -13.28 -2.27 -19.62
CA MET A 104 -13.77 -3.64 -19.50
C MET A 104 -15.31 -3.68 -19.43
N GLY A 105 -15.92 -2.78 -18.65
CA GLY A 105 -17.38 -2.66 -18.57
C GLY A 105 -18.01 -2.33 -19.93
N THR A 106 -17.45 -1.35 -20.62
CA THR A 106 -17.94 -0.95 -21.96
C THR A 106 -17.85 -2.09 -22.98
N MET A 107 -16.74 -2.86 -22.94
CA MET A 107 -16.56 -4.01 -23.82
C MET A 107 -17.46 -5.21 -23.45
N ALA A 108 -17.78 -5.40 -22.18
CA ALA A 108 -18.60 -6.50 -21.69
C ALA A 108 -20.11 -6.24 -21.85
N THR A 109 -20.55 -4.99 -21.81
CA THR A 109 -21.99 -4.62 -21.86
C THR A 109 -22.74 -5.19 -23.08
N PRO A 110 -22.23 -5.16 -24.31
CA PRO A 110 -22.94 -5.73 -25.47
C PRO A 110 -23.11 -7.25 -25.36
N PHE A 111 -22.31 -7.95 -24.59
CA PHE A 111 -22.41 -9.40 -24.37
C PHE A 111 -23.31 -9.78 -23.18
N ALA A 112 -23.76 -8.81 -22.40
CA ALA A 112 -24.58 -9.03 -21.21
C ALA A 112 -25.85 -9.84 -21.46
N PRO A 113 -26.64 -9.62 -22.54
CA PRO A 113 -27.85 -10.41 -22.79
C PRO A 113 -27.52 -11.89 -23.02
N VAL A 114 -26.41 -12.21 -23.69
CA VAL A 114 -25.98 -13.58 -23.94
C VAL A 114 -25.55 -14.26 -22.65
N VAL A 115 -24.74 -13.55 -21.83
CA VAL A 115 -24.26 -14.06 -20.55
C VAL A 115 -25.41 -14.31 -19.58
N ASN A 116 -26.39 -13.41 -19.51
CA ASN A 116 -27.58 -13.54 -18.66
C ASN A 116 -28.51 -14.67 -19.11
N ALA A 117 -28.53 -15.00 -20.40
CA ALA A 117 -29.32 -16.14 -20.92
C ALA A 117 -28.65 -17.50 -20.59
N VAL A 118 -27.33 -17.54 -20.50
CA VAL A 118 -26.54 -18.77 -20.23
C VAL A 118 -26.36 -19.03 -18.74
N LEU A 119 -26.32 -17.98 -17.91
CA LEU A 119 -26.20 -18.05 -16.46
C LEU A 119 -27.50 -17.58 -15.79
N PRO A 120 -28.57 -18.43 -15.80
CA PRO A 120 -29.77 -18.10 -15.05
C PRO A 120 -29.40 -18.13 -13.55
N LEU A 121 -29.53 -16.99 -12.89
CA LEU A 121 -29.48 -16.86 -11.44
C LEU A 121 -30.75 -17.43 -10.81
#